data_283b875fdb8f9eba4afa08e27395f196
#
_entry.id   283b875fdb8f9eba4afa08e27395f196
#
_cell.length_a   1.000
_cell.length_b   1.000
_cell.length_c   1.000
_cell.angle_alpha   90.00
_cell.angle_beta   90.00
_cell.angle_gamma   90.00
#
_symmetry.space_group_name_H-M   'P 1'
#
loop_
_entity.id
_entity.type
_entity.pdbx_description
1 polymer ?
#
loop_
_entity_poly.entity_id
_entity_poly.type
_entity_poly.pdbx_seq_one_letter_code
_entity_poly.pdbx_strand_id
1 'polypeptide(L)'
;FEGFALYNELGSNTSYLIDKDGNIAHTWSCAESGNYGVKLTDDGNIVRGASYSGNILTGAAIGGMVQELDPAANVVWEYIYSDSNHCSHHDFCLMPNGNVILTAWEVKTGAEMEASGSTANDESWPTHFVELEPDGAGSANIVWEWHMWDHLIQDHDSTKANYGVVADNPQLMD
;
A
#
# COMPACT_ATOMS: atom_id res chain seq x y z
N PHE A 1 -9.66 -10.32 -27.32
CA PHE A 1 -8.43 -10.41 -26.55
C PHE A 1 -8.25 -11.86 -26.08
N GLU A 2 -7.16 -12.48 -26.45
CA GLU A 2 -6.79 -13.80 -25.93
C GLU A 2 -5.84 -13.59 -24.74
N GLY A 3 -6.22 -14.14 -23.59
CA GLY A 3 -5.44 -13.97 -22.38
C GLY A 3 -6.23 -14.39 -21.15
N PHE A 4 -5.67 -14.09 -20.00
CA PHE A 4 -6.27 -14.38 -18.69
C PHE A 4 -6.49 -13.08 -17.92
N ALA A 5 -7.49 -13.09 -17.03
CA ALA A 5 -7.68 -12.05 -16.03
C ALA A 5 -7.36 -12.63 -14.64
N LEU A 6 -6.51 -11.92 -13.90
CA LEU A 6 -6.18 -12.24 -12.51
C LEU A 6 -6.88 -11.23 -11.60
N TYR A 7 -7.57 -11.69 -10.56
CA TYR A 7 -8.23 -10.81 -9.60
C TYR A 7 -8.35 -11.43 -8.20
N ASN A 8 -8.45 -10.56 -7.21
CA ASN A 8 -8.91 -10.86 -5.86
C ASN A 8 -10.34 -10.35 -5.68
N GLU A 9 -11.13 -11.03 -4.87
CA GLU A 9 -12.29 -10.41 -4.25
C GLU A 9 -11.89 -9.83 -2.89
N LEU A 10 -12.24 -8.58 -2.64
CA LEU A 10 -11.96 -7.92 -1.36
C LEU A 10 -12.52 -8.72 -0.19
N GLY A 11 -11.68 -9.04 0.76
CA GLY A 11 -12.05 -9.84 1.93
C GLY A 11 -12.18 -11.34 1.67
N SER A 12 -11.95 -11.82 0.44
CA SER A 12 -11.89 -13.23 0.10
C SER A 12 -10.48 -13.81 0.31
N ASN A 13 -10.41 -15.06 0.71
CA ASN A 13 -9.15 -15.79 0.83
C ASN A 13 -8.70 -16.44 -0.50
N THR A 14 -9.39 -16.17 -1.61
CA THR A 14 -9.10 -16.80 -2.90
C THR A 14 -8.79 -15.75 -3.97
N SER A 15 -7.67 -15.96 -4.67
CA SER A 15 -7.35 -15.25 -5.91
C SER A 15 -7.67 -16.14 -7.10
N TYR A 16 -8.15 -15.58 -8.20
CA TYR A 16 -8.62 -16.29 -9.36
C TYR A 16 -7.88 -15.86 -10.63
N LEU A 17 -7.46 -16.82 -11.43
CA LEU A 17 -7.07 -16.64 -12.82
C LEU A 17 -8.16 -17.24 -13.71
N ILE A 18 -8.79 -16.43 -14.54
CA ILE A 18 -9.85 -16.85 -15.45
C ILE A 18 -9.45 -16.63 -16.90
N ASP A 19 -9.96 -17.47 -17.79
CA ASP A 19 -9.80 -17.28 -19.24
C ASP A 19 -10.79 -16.24 -19.79
N LYS A 20 -10.71 -15.98 -21.09
CA LYS A 20 -11.59 -15.03 -21.79
C LYS A 20 -13.09 -15.41 -21.79
N ASP A 21 -13.40 -16.66 -21.54
CA ASP A 21 -14.78 -17.20 -21.51
C ASP A 21 -15.31 -17.27 -20.06
N GLY A 22 -14.51 -16.85 -19.08
CA GLY A 22 -14.86 -16.83 -17.65
C GLY A 22 -14.64 -18.17 -16.95
N ASN A 23 -13.98 -19.13 -17.58
CA ASN A 23 -13.65 -20.38 -16.91
C ASN A 23 -12.44 -20.19 -16.00
N ILE A 24 -12.47 -20.83 -14.82
CA ILE A 24 -11.36 -20.79 -13.87
C ILE A 24 -10.20 -21.61 -14.45
N ALA A 25 -9.08 -20.96 -14.73
CA ALA A 25 -7.84 -21.57 -15.15
C ALA A 25 -6.97 -21.95 -13.95
N HIS A 26 -6.96 -21.13 -12.88
CA HIS A 26 -6.26 -21.42 -11.65
C HIS A 26 -6.86 -20.67 -10.46
N THR A 27 -6.59 -21.16 -9.24
CA THR A 27 -6.96 -20.49 -7.97
C THR A 27 -5.83 -20.61 -6.96
N TRP A 28 -5.65 -19.55 -6.17
CA TRP A 28 -4.81 -19.55 -4.98
C TRP A 28 -5.70 -19.45 -3.75
N SER A 29 -5.72 -20.47 -2.92
CA SER A 29 -6.41 -20.46 -1.62
C SER A 29 -5.43 -20.03 -0.55
N CYS A 30 -5.60 -18.83 -0.02
CA CYS A 30 -4.66 -18.17 0.87
C CYS A 30 -5.12 -18.19 2.32
N ALA A 31 -4.20 -18.10 3.27
CA ALA A 31 -4.54 -18.02 4.69
C ALA A 31 -5.20 -16.68 5.04
N GLU A 32 -4.63 -15.59 4.50
CA GLU A 32 -5.11 -14.23 4.76
C GLU A 32 -6.07 -13.77 3.66
N SER A 33 -7.03 -12.93 4.02
CA SER A 33 -7.94 -12.33 3.03
C SER A 33 -7.20 -11.33 2.15
N GLY A 34 -7.57 -11.30 0.86
CA GLY A 34 -7.02 -10.38 -0.12
C GLY A 34 -7.47 -8.94 0.10
N ASN A 35 -6.57 -8.01 -0.20
CA ASN A 35 -6.88 -6.62 -0.43
C ASN A 35 -7.07 -6.38 -1.94
N TYR A 36 -6.93 -5.16 -2.45
CA TYR A 36 -7.28 -4.83 -3.84
C TYR A 36 -6.28 -5.34 -4.86
N GLY A 37 -4.96 -5.19 -4.59
CA GLY A 37 -3.92 -5.49 -5.57
C GLY A 37 -3.59 -6.97 -5.67
N VAL A 38 -3.48 -7.48 -6.90
CA VAL A 38 -2.85 -8.77 -7.22
C VAL A 38 -2.15 -8.68 -8.57
N LYS A 39 -0.94 -9.22 -8.66
CA LYS A 39 -0.10 -9.24 -9.87
C LYS A 39 0.45 -10.64 -10.10
N LEU A 40 0.51 -11.08 -11.34
CA LEU A 40 1.20 -12.30 -11.75
C LEU A 40 2.66 -11.97 -12.05
N THR A 41 3.59 -12.78 -11.57
CA THR A 41 5.01 -12.69 -11.92
C THR A 41 5.33 -13.55 -13.15
N ASP A 42 6.48 -13.32 -13.76
CA ASP A 42 6.93 -14.10 -14.91
C ASP A 42 7.19 -15.59 -14.56
N ASP A 43 7.49 -15.89 -13.31
CA ASP A 43 7.69 -17.26 -12.80
C ASP A 43 6.37 -17.99 -12.46
N GLY A 44 5.22 -17.31 -12.61
CA GLY A 44 3.90 -17.86 -12.33
C GLY A 44 3.44 -17.76 -10.89
N ASN A 45 4.19 -17.06 -10.04
CA ASN A 45 3.76 -16.69 -8.70
C ASN A 45 2.76 -15.53 -8.77
N ILE A 46 2.04 -15.29 -7.70
CA ILE A 46 1.28 -14.05 -7.52
C ILE A 46 1.87 -13.21 -6.38
N VAL A 47 1.95 -11.89 -6.60
CA VAL A 47 2.15 -10.93 -5.51
C VAL A 47 0.80 -10.29 -5.24
N ARG A 48 0.40 -10.19 -3.97
CA ARG A 48 -0.89 -9.63 -3.57
C ARG A 48 -0.82 -8.81 -2.30
N GLY A 49 -1.67 -7.80 -2.19
CA GLY A 49 -1.99 -7.19 -0.91
C GLY A 49 -2.86 -8.13 -0.08
N ALA A 50 -2.61 -8.19 1.22
CA ALA A 50 -3.36 -9.01 2.15
C ALA A 50 -3.70 -8.26 3.44
N SER A 51 -4.76 -8.71 4.12
CA SER A 51 -5.22 -8.11 5.37
C SER A 51 -4.48 -8.75 6.55
N TYR A 52 -3.70 -7.94 7.25
CA TYR A 52 -3.04 -8.37 8.46
C TYR A 52 -4.00 -8.29 9.66
N SER A 53 -4.19 -9.40 10.37
CA SER A 53 -5.13 -9.47 11.52
C SER A 53 -4.69 -8.65 12.73
N GLY A 54 -3.41 -8.24 12.80
CA GLY A 54 -2.84 -7.42 13.87
C GLY A 54 -2.84 -5.91 13.59
N ASN A 55 -3.57 -5.43 12.58
CA ASN A 55 -3.65 -4.00 12.27
C ASN A 55 -4.17 -3.19 13.47
N ILE A 56 -3.44 -2.12 13.81
CA ILE A 56 -3.83 -1.15 14.86
C ILE A 56 -4.64 -0.02 14.24
N LEU A 57 -4.19 0.51 13.10
CA LEU A 57 -4.94 1.49 12.32
C LEU A 57 -6.13 0.78 11.67
N THR A 58 -7.28 1.46 11.60
CA THR A 58 -8.53 0.91 11.02
C THR A 58 -9.11 1.90 10.05
N GLY A 59 -9.15 1.55 8.78
CA GLY A 59 -9.67 2.42 7.72
C GLY A 59 -10.19 1.62 6.53
N ALA A 60 -10.78 2.30 5.58
CA ALA A 60 -11.20 1.68 4.34
C ALA A 60 -9.97 1.18 3.56
N ALA A 61 -10.10 -0.02 2.96
CA ALA A 61 -9.04 -0.63 2.14
C ALA A 61 -7.71 -0.90 2.88
N ILE A 62 -7.79 -1.07 4.20
CA ILE A 62 -6.63 -1.45 5.00
C ILE A 62 -6.11 -2.83 4.55
N GLY A 63 -4.78 -2.94 4.41
CA GLY A 63 -4.10 -4.19 4.10
C GLY A 63 -3.19 -4.59 5.25
N GLY A 64 -2.10 -3.90 5.41
CA GLY A 64 -1.09 -4.14 6.44
C GLY A 64 -0.05 -5.17 6.04
N MET A 65 -0.21 -5.85 4.90
CA MET A 65 0.67 -6.93 4.46
C MET A 65 0.72 -7.02 2.94
N VAL A 66 1.87 -7.45 2.42
CA VAL A 66 2.05 -7.91 1.03
C VAL A 66 2.63 -9.32 1.06
N GLN A 67 2.20 -10.17 0.13
CA GLN A 67 2.62 -11.57 0.04
C GLN A 67 2.97 -11.95 -1.41
N GLU A 68 3.99 -12.77 -1.58
CA GLU A 68 4.24 -13.54 -2.79
C GLU A 68 3.93 -15.00 -2.52
N LEU A 69 3.15 -15.62 -3.41
CA LEU A 69 2.68 -17.01 -3.31
C LEU A 69 3.05 -17.76 -4.58
N ASP A 70 3.55 -18.98 -4.43
CA ASP A 70 3.76 -19.90 -5.55
C ASP A 70 2.42 -20.41 -6.14
N PRO A 71 2.42 -21.12 -7.27
CA PRO A 71 1.18 -21.68 -7.86
C PRO A 71 0.43 -22.65 -6.96
N ALA A 72 1.07 -23.22 -5.94
CA ALA A 72 0.43 -24.09 -4.94
C ALA A 72 -0.10 -23.32 -3.71
N ALA A 73 -0.04 -21.98 -3.76
CA ALA A 73 -0.39 -21.06 -2.69
C ALA A 73 0.50 -21.16 -1.43
N ASN A 74 1.72 -21.68 -1.57
CA ASN A 74 2.70 -21.56 -0.50
C ASN A 74 3.28 -20.14 -0.49
N VAL A 75 3.47 -19.59 0.71
CA VAL A 75 4.12 -18.28 0.87
C VAL A 75 5.60 -18.40 0.51
N VAL A 76 6.03 -17.68 -0.52
CA VAL A 76 7.44 -17.55 -0.93
C VAL A 76 8.10 -16.42 -0.17
N TRP A 77 7.36 -15.28 -0.06
CA TRP A 77 7.77 -14.10 0.66
C TRP A 77 6.55 -13.38 1.21
N GLU A 78 6.69 -12.75 2.36
CA GLU A 78 5.69 -11.84 2.90
C GLU A 78 6.34 -10.74 3.73
N TYR A 79 5.70 -9.59 3.79
CA TYR A 79 6.13 -8.48 4.61
C TYR A 79 4.95 -7.78 5.25
N ILE A 80 5.00 -7.61 6.57
CA ILE A 80 4.01 -6.87 7.34
C ILE A 80 4.47 -5.41 7.43
N TYR A 81 3.70 -4.50 6.83
CA TYR A 81 3.89 -3.06 6.96
C TYR A 81 2.70 -2.48 7.72
N SER A 82 2.69 -2.72 9.02
CA SER A 82 1.61 -2.33 9.93
C SER A 82 2.12 -2.28 11.36
N ASP A 83 2.03 -1.10 11.96
CA ASP A 83 2.31 -0.85 13.38
C ASP A 83 1.43 0.29 13.90
N SER A 84 1.79 0.93 15.03
CA SER A 84 1.05 2.08 15.58
C SER A 84 1.20 3.36 14.77
N ASN A 85 2.18 3.45 13.89
CA ASN A 85 2.53 4.66 13.14
C ASN A 85 2.28 4.53 11.63
N HIS A 86 2.24 3.29 11.13
CA HIS A 86 2.14 3.03 9.68
C HIS A 86 1.20 1.85 9.39
N CYS A 87 0.56 1.88 8.24
CA CYS A 87 -0.15 0.72 7.71
C CYS A 87 -0.30 0.80 6.20
N SER A 88 0.07 -0.27 5.48
CA SER A 88 -0.19 -0.34 4.04
C SER A 88 -1.68 -0.44 3.74
N HIS A 89 -2.10 0.21 2.66
CA HIS A 89 -3.51 0.26 2.24
C HIS A 89 -3.64 0.25 0.72
N HIS A 90 -4.84 -0.03 0.23
CA HIS A 90 -5.25 -0.02 -1.17
C HIS A 90 -4.41 -0.92 -2.08
N ASP A 91 -3.31 -0.44 -2.63
CA ASP A 91 -2.61 -1.09 -3.73
C ASP A 91 -1.08 -1.09 -3.54
N PHE A 92 -0.40 -1.78 -4.43
CA PHE A 92 1.06 -1.82 -4.52
C PHE A 92 1.50 -1.85 -5.99
N CYS A 93 2.76 -1.55 -6.22
CA CYS A 93 3.39 -1.67 -7.53
C CYS A 93 4.56 -2.65 -7.46
N LEU A 94 4.53 -3.69 -8.31
CA LEU A 94 5.68 -4.58 -8.49
C LEU A 94 6.66 -3.94 -9.48
N MET A 95 7.90 -3.76 -9.05
CA MET A 95 8.95 -3.13 -9.83
C MET A 95 9.70 -4.18 -10.68
N PRO A 96 10.28 -3.78 -11.84
CA PRO A 96 11.03 -4.72 -12.70
C PRO A 96 12.26 -5.37 -12.06
N ASN A 97 12.80 -4.78 -10.99
CA ASN A 97 13.92 -5.33 -10.21
C ASN A 97 13.48 -6.32 -9.12
N GLY A 98 12.16 -6.57 -8.99
CA GLY A 98 11.58 -7.42 -7.95
C GLY A 98 11.21 -6.69 -6.66
N ASN A 99 11.52 -5.40 -6.54
CA ASN A 99 11.08 -4.60 -5.40
C ASN A 99 9.57 -4.34 -5.46
N VAL A 100 8.99 -3.99 -4.33
CA VAL A 100 7.56 -3.69 -4.20
C VAL A 100 7.39 -2.30 -3.61
N ILE A 101 6.66 -1.41 -4.31
CA ILE A 101 6.25 -0.13 -3.74
C ILE A 101 4.87 -0.30 -3.12
N LEU A 102 4.75 -0.02 -1.83
CA LEU A 102 3.48 0.01 -1.11
C LEU A 102 2.95 1.44 -1.03
N THR A 103 1.62 1.57 -1.11
CA THR A 103 0.89 2.74 -0.63
C THR A 103 0.58 2.51 0.85
N ALA A 104 0.92 3.46 1.71
CA ALA A 104 0.73 3.32 3.14
C ALA A 104 0.28 4.62 3.81
N TRP A 105 -0.38 4.52 4.95
CA TRP A 105 -0.61 5.64 5.86
C TRP A 105 0.55 5.79 6.83
N GLU A 106 0.82 7.04 7.21
CA GLU A 106 1.62 7.39 8.36
C GLU A 106 0.77 8.21 9.35
N VAL A 107 0.93 7.97 10.63
CA VAL A 107 0.16 8.68 11.67
C VAL A 107 0.81 10.03 11.94
N LYS A 108 0.02 11.11 11.86
CA LYS A 108 0.37 12.46 12.31
C LYS A 108 -0.57 12.85 13.45
N THR A 109 0.03 13.26 14.56
CA THR A 109 -0.70 13.74 15.72
C THR A 109 -1.42 15.05 15.46
N GLY A 110 -2.45 15.38 16.24
CA GLY A 110 -3.12 16.68 16.14
C GLY A 110 -2.17 17.87 16.33
N ALA A 111 -1.11 17.73 17.14
CA ALA A 111 -0.10 18.77 17.29
C ALA A 111 0.76 18.97 16.04
N GLU A 112 1.09 17.90 15.32
CA GLU A 112 1.78 17.99 14.02
C GLU A 112 0.86 18.60 12.96
N MET A 113 -0.42 18.21 12.94
CA MET A 113 -1.45 18.80 12.07
C MET A 113 -1.56 20.31 12.29
N GLU A 114 -1.66 20.77 13.53
CA GLU A 114 -1.67 22.19 13.88
C GLU A 114 -0.36 22.89 13.48
N ALA A 115 0.78 22.24 13.66
CA ALA A 115 2.07 22.79 13.27
C ALA A 115 2.21 22.95 11.75
N SER A 116 1.58 22.08 10.96
CA SER A 116 1.53 22.18 9.50
C SER A 116 0.53 23.22 8.97
N GLY A 117 -0.22 23.88 9.85
CA GLY A 117 -1.21 24.89 9.48
C GLY A 117 -2.62 24.34 9.31
N SER A 118 -2.87 23.06 9.56
CA SER A 118 -4.22 22.52 9.54
C SER A 118 -5.10 23.23 10.59
N THR A 119 -6.34 23.49 10.23
CA THR A 119 -7.37 23.99 11.17
C THR A 119 -8.00 22.83 11.96
N ALA A 120 -7.83 21.59 11.48
CA ALA A 120 -8.18 20.40 12.23
C ALA A 120 -6.99 20.00 13.11
N ASN A 121 -7.25 19.76 14.38
CA ASN A 121 -6.22 19.36 15.35
C ASN A 121 -6.41 17.92 15.82
N ASP A 122 -7.08 17.11 15.01
CA ASP A 122 -7.25 15.68 15.20
C ASP A 122 -6.10 14.91 14.55
N GLU A 123 -5.87 13.67 15.01
CA GLU A 123 -4.97 12.73 14.36
C GLU A 123 -5.38 12.51 12.90
N SER A 124 -4.41 12.46 12.01
CA SER A 124 -4.62 12.25 10.59
C SER A 124 -3.62 11.22 10.04
N TRP A 125 -3.96 10.60 8.93
CA TRP A 125 -3.15 9.55 8.31
C TRP A 125 -2.82 9.90 6.85
N PRO A 126 -1.90 10.84 6.61
CA PRO A 126 -1.44 11.13 5.25
C PRO A 126 -0.81 9.89 4.61
N THR A 127 -0.88 9.85 3.28
CA THR A 127 -0.28 8.78 2.50
C THR A 127 1.22 8.98 2.35
N HIS A 128 1.96 7.87 2.39
CA HIS A 128 3.32 7.81 1.90
C HIS A 128 3.51 6.57 1.02
N PHE A 129 4.59 6.55 0.28
CA PHE A 129 5.02 5.41 -0.52
C PHE A 129 6.33 4.87 0.04
N VAL A 130 6.46 3.56 0.10
CA VAL A 130 7.65 2.89 0.59
C VAL A 130 8.05 1.79 -0.39
N GLU A 131 9.31 1.80 -0.86
CA GLU A 131 9.87 0.75 -1.69
C GLU A 131 10.59 -0.28 -0.82
N LEU A 132 10.14 -1.51 -0.93
CA LEU A 132 10.65 -2.68 -0.25
C LEU A 132 11.53 -3.50 -1.21
N GLU A 133 12.76 -3.78 -0.80
CA GLU A 133 13.62 -4.79 -1.40
C GLU A 133 13.51 -6.07 -0.57
N PRO A 134 12.88 -7.16 -1.09
CA PRO A 134 12.78 -8.42 -0.37
C PRO A 134 14.16 -8.96 0.06
N ASP A 135 14.27 -9.34 1.33
CA ASP A 135 15.50 -9.86 1.93
C ASP A 135 15.18 -11.12 2.77
N GLY A 136 15.01 -12.24 2.09
CA GLY A 136 14.56 -13.50 2.69
C GLY A 136 13.04 -13.63 2.74
N ALA A 137 12.55 -14.70 3.34
CA ALA A 137 11.14 -15.11 3.23
C ALA A 137 10.15 -14.21 4.00
N GLY A 138 10.58 -13.51 5.02
CA GLY A 138 9.71 -12.68 5.89
C GLY A 138 10.33 -11.33 6.24
N SER A 139 11.25 -10.83 5.41
CA SER A 139 11.93 -9.55 5.64
C SER A 139 12.08 -8.75 4.35
N ALA A 140 12.29 -7.44 4.51
CA ALA A 140 12.61 -6.53 3.43
C ALA A 140 13.44 -5.35 3.96
N ASN A 141 14.29 -4.79 3.09
CA ASN A 141 14.93 -3.51 3.32
C ASN A 141 14.05 -2.41 2.73
N ILE A 142 13.82 -1.34 3.48
CA ILE A 142 13.23 -0.13 2.91
C ILE A 142 14.37 0.61 2.20
N VAL A 143 14.25 0.74 0.87
CA VAL A 143 15.30 1.34 0.04
C VAL A 143 14.94 2.73 -0.49
N TRP A 144 13.66 3.10 -0.43
CA TRP A 144 13.17 4.41 -0.79
C TRP A 144 11.83 4.70 -0.12
N GLU A 145 11.61 5.97 0.21
CA GLU A 145 10.35 6.49 0.76
C GLU A 145 10.03 7.85 0.15
N TRP A 146 8.75 8.15 0.02
CA TRP A 146 8.23 9.45 -0.31
C TRP A 146 7.00 9.74 0.55
N HIS A 147 7.00 10.86 1.25
CA HIS A 147 5.95 11.24 2.18
C HIS A 147 5.18 12.45 1.67
N MET A 148 3.86 12.32 1.51
CA MET A 148 3.00 13.45 1.20
C MET A 148 3.18 14.58 2.21
N TRP A 149 3.43 14.23 3.46
CA TRP A 149 3.67 15.16 4.55
C TRP A 149 4.82 16.15 4.31
N ASP A 150 5.84 15.76 3.61
CA ASP A 150 7.01 16.60 3.31
C ASP A 150 6.76 17.60 2.17
N HIS A 151 5.61 17.49 1.51
CA HIS A 151 5.23 18.27 0.34
C HIS A 151 4.02 19.19 0.59
N LEU A 152 3.74 19.53 1.85
CA LEU A 152 2.60 20.38 2.19
C LEU A 152 2.89 21.86 1.94
N ILE A 153 1.87 22.61 1.52
CA ILE A 153 1.84 24.07 1.41
C ILE A 153 0.48 24.58 1.90
N GLN A 154 0.45 25.80 2.45
CA GLN A 154 -0.80 26.49 2.75
C GLN A 154 -0.58 28.01 2.67
N ASP A 155 -1.62 28.81 2.43
CA ASP A 155 -1.53 30.26 2.23
C ASP A 155 -2.31 31.07 3.25
N HIS A 156 -2.83 30.45 4.32
CA HIS A 156 -3.69 31.13 5.30
C HIS A 156 -2.95 31.54 6.60
N ASP A 157 -1.89 30.86 7.02
CA ASP A 157 -1.11 31.19 8.23
C ASP A 157 0.36 31.42 7.93
N SER A 158 0.74 32.69 7.80
CA SER A 158 2.12 33.08 7.50
C SER A 158 3.13 32.80 8.61
N THR A 159 2.72 32.31 9.77
CA THR A 159 3.60 31.93 10.87
C THR A 159 4.12 30.51 10.77
N LYS A 160 3.56 29.70 9.85
CA LYS A 160 3.92 28.30 9.66
C LYS A 160 5.03 28.14 8.62
N ALA A 161 5.85 27.10 8.79
CA ALA A 161 7.03 26.88 7.94
C ALA A 161 6.68 26.57 6.48
N ASN A 162 5.52 25.96 6.23
CA ASN A 162 5.01 25.60 4.90
C ASN A 162 4.12 26.70 4.27
N TYR A 163 4.15 27.93 4.81
CA TYR A 163 3.42 29.04 4.22
C TYR A 163 3.99 29.43 2.86
N GLY A 164 3.12 29.55 1.86
CA GLY A 164 3.50 29.97 0.51
C GLY A 164 2.30 30.25 -0.37
N VAL A 165 2.53 30.66 -1.61
CA VAL A 165 1.47 30.89 -2.59
C VAL A 165 1.13 29.54 -3.24
N VAL A 166 0.00 28.96 -2.88
CA VAL A 166 -0.44 27.64 -3.35
C VAL A 166 -0.47 27.57 -4.88
N ALA A 167 -1.03 28.60 -5.53
CA ALA A 167 -1.16 28.67 -6.98
C ALA A 167 0.19 28.64 -7.75
N ASP A 168 1.28 29.08 -7.11
CA ASP A 168 2.61 29.12 -7.72
C ASP A 168 3.40 27.81 -7.51
N ASN A 169 2.85 26.87 -6.73
CA ASN A 169 3.51 25.62 -6.32
C ASN A 169 2.65 24.38 -6.61
N PRO A 170 2.31 24.09 -7.88
CA PRO A 170 1.42 23.00 -8.25
C PRO A 170 1.97 21.59 -7.93
N GLN A 171 3.25 21.49 -7.55
CA GLN A 171 3.90 20.24 -7.12
C GLN A 171 3.72 19.96 -5.61
N LEU A 172 3.17 20.91 -4.85
CA LEU A 172 2.92 20.77 -3.41
C LEU A 172 1.42 20.54 -3.17
N MET A 173 1.11 20.07 -1.98
CA MET A 173 -0.25 19.70 -1.55
C MET A 173 -0.77 20.70 -0.52
N ASP A 174 -1.97 21.21 -0.77
CA ASP A 174 -2.73 22.11 0.11
C ASP A 174 -3.75 21.35 0.94
#